data_58db454d02e401b20ebc6b87bdc9ebf5
#
_entry.id   58db454d02e401b20ebc6b87bdc9ebf5
#
_cell.length_a   1.000
_cell.length_b   1.000
_cell.length_c   1.000
_cell.angle_alpha   90.00
_cell.angle_beta   90.00
_cell.angle_gamma   90.00
#
_symmetry.space_group_name_H-M   'P 1'
#
loop_
_entity.id
_entity.type
_entity.pdbx_description
1 polymer ?
#
loop_
_entity_poly.entity_id
_entity_poly.type
_entity_poly.pdbx_seq_one_letter_code
_entity_poly.pdbx_strand_id
1 'polypeptide(L)'
;VVSHRRTRRIAGALTPLAAAGLLAGCMPGTNGNSADNSAKSGAVATDPAAMGKVTLHILDYFTGDPDNAWMKDVVKAFEKKYPNITIERNSLPWDQVMAALPLKLKSANPPDIVPANNGWQSLGTLVRGGLVLNLDNYAKAYGWERSFPRSILSEHEFSPDGKQMGTGSMFGAPVARASLIEVYYNRALLKKIGAKVPRSYAEFQAALAKAKADGIAPITVGTSDQVGITMPLFSLMDALGAQSKISDFVYSQGKVKISQTGFPQAVSAFKQWADKGYLVKDYAGTAADDAAQSFVNGKGLFHFNYSGSLPFKPGQSKGFGSFVLPRTDGGKPVATASSATNFSIASKSKHSDAAAAFLDFAASEQAAKLAVRHETMPLLHPDVKAPAGNPLFSDDVAIAGQISTEGTSVPYLDWTTPTMLDTINRAMQNTLAGKSTPKAVVDAADKDATAFVKSLAR
;
A
#
# COMPACT_ATOMS: atom_id res chain seq x y z
N VAL A 1 -2.46 -58.74 -26.22
CA VAL A 1 -1.98 -60.00 -25.66
C VAL A 1 -1.92 -59.82 -24.15
N VAL A 2 -2.76 -60.65 -23.53
CA VAL A 2 -3.03 -60.78 -22.09
C VAL A 2 -1.85 -61.47 -21.39
N SER A 3 -1.52 -61.09 -20.17
CA SER A 3 -1.11 -62.08 -19.16
C SER A 3 -1.28 -61.52 -17.73
N HIS A 4 -2.20 -62.19 -17.01
CA HIS A 4 -2.38 -62.16 -15.56
C HIS A 4 -1.30 -63.04 -14.85
N ARG A 5 -0.92 -62.63 -13.60
CA ARG A 5 -0.62 -63.54 -12.45
C ARG A 5 -0.69 -62.75 -11.15
N ARG A 6 -1.67 -62.93 -10.37
CA ARG A 6 -2.13 -63.70 -9.20
C ARG A 6 -1.11 -63.85 -8.05
N THR A 7 -1.46 -63.17 -6.97
CA THR A 7 -1.57 -63.58 -5.54
C THR A 7 -0.43 -64.34 -4.84
N ARG A 8 -0.09 -63.86 -3.63
CA ARG A 8 -0.12 -64.64 -2.41
C ARG A 8 -0.21 -63.79 -1.15
N ARG A 9 -1.26 -64.02 -0.38
CA ARG A 9 -1.45 -63.56 1.01
C ARG A 9 -0.61 -64.44 1.91
N ILE A 10 0.04 -63.90 2.93
CA ILE A 10 0.41 -64.61 4.16
C ILE A 10 -0.05 -63.69 5.33
N ALA A 11 -0.99 -64.24 6.09
CA ALA A 11 -1.45 -63.71 7.37
C ALA A 11 -0.49 -64.22 8.46
N GLY A 12 -0.09 -63.39 9.36
CA GLY A 12 0.62 -63.77 10.57
C GLY A 12 0.18 -62.81 11.68
N ALA A 13 -0.71 -63.33 12.53
CA ALA A 13 -1.11 -62.67 13.78
C ALA A 13 -0.06 -62.94 14.84
N LEU A 14 0.30 -61.93 15.61
CA LEU A 14 0.81 -62.10 16.97
C LEU A 14 0.52 -60.84 17.82
N THR A 15 -0.03 -61.11 18.95
CA THR A 15 -0.66 -60.33 20.00
C THR A 15 0.33 -59.43 20.83
N PRO A 16 -0.19 -58.54 21.67
CA PRO A 16 0.50 -57.33 22.15
C PRO A 16 1.27 -57.56 23.44
N LEU A 17 2.33 -56.79 23.60
CA LEU A 17 2.93 -56.58 24.93
C LEU A 17 2.85 -55.10 25.26
N ALA A 18 2.05 -54.79 26.26
CA ALA A 18 1.97 -53.48 26.87
C ALA A 18 3.26 -53.18 27.64
N ALA A 19 3.91 -52.09 27.29
CA ALA A 19 4.91 -51.45 28.14
C ALA A 19 4.54 -49.98 28.24
N ALA A 20 3.91 -49.61 29.35
CA ALA A 20 3.70 -48.25 29.77
C ALA A 20 5.03 -47.58 30.13
N GLY A 21 5.59 -46.83 29.23
CA GLY A 21 6.71 -45.92 29.49
C GLY A 21 6.21 -44.51 29.53
N LEU A 22 6.11 -43.93 30.74
CA LEU A 22 5.93 -42.51 30.99
C LEU A 22 7.15 -41.73 30.45
N LEU A 23 7.05 -41.30 29.20
CA LEU A 23 7.91 -40.23 28.70
C LEU A 23 7.14 -38.92 28.86
N ALA A 24 7.37 -38.25 29.98
CA ALA A 24 7.11 -36.82 30.11
C ALA A 24 8.02 -36.07 29.14
N GLY A 25 7.60 -36.00 27.88
CA GLY A 25 8.18 -35.09 26.87
C GLY A 25 7.86 -33.68 27.29
N CYS A 26 8.87 -32.95 27.78
CA CYS A 26 8.81 -31.50 27.86
C CYS A 26 8.47 -30.96 26.48
N MET A 27 7.21 -30.60 26.23
CA MET A 27 6.89 -29.64 25.19
C MET A 27 7.64 -28.35 25.58
N PRO A 28 8.43 -27.76 24.66
CA PRO A 28 8.92 -26.39 24.89
C PRO A 28 7.67 -25.55 25.08
N GLY A 29 7.49 -25.02 26.29
CA GLY A 29 6.46 -24.06 26.57
C GLY A 29 6.56 -22.95 25.53
N THR A 30 5.47 -22.65 24.89
CA THR A 30 5.26 -21.38 24.20
C THR A 30 5.26 -20.30 25.30
N ASN A 31 6.44 -19.97 25.80
CA ASN A 31 6.66 -18.68 26.39
C ASN A 31 6.38 -17.69 25.26
N GLY A 32 5.24 -17.03 25.32
CA GLY A 32 4.96 -15.84 24.54
C GLY A 32 5.98 -14.79 24.90
N ASN A 33 7.18 -14.89 24.34
CA ASN A 33 8.11 -13.78 24.29
C ASN A 33 7.41 -12.73 23.43
N SER A 34 6.82 -11.74 24.09
CA SER A 34 6.52 -10.47 23.43
C SER A 34 7.83 -10.02 22.79
N ALA A 35 7.80 -9.73 21.49
CA ALA A 35 8.99 -9.22 20.80
C ALA A 35 9.49 -7.99 21.58
N ASP A 36 10.79 -7.92 21.84
CA ASP A 36 11.39 -6.73 22.44
C ASP A 36 11.43 -5.62 21.38
N ASN A 37 10.41 -4.79 21.39
CA ASN A 37 10.27 -3.64 20.49
C ASN A 37 10.82 -2.35 21.12
N SER A 38 11.61 -2.45 22.17
CA SER A 38 12.26 -1.30 22.78
C SER A 38 13.22 -0.60 21.81
N ALA A 39 13.33 0.71 21.93
CA ALA A 39 14.35 1.45 21.17
C ALA A 39 15.75 0.95 21.53
N LYS A 40 16.65 0.92 20.57
CA LYS A 40 18.05 0.54 20.78
C LYS A 40 18.63 1.36 21.94
N SER A 41 19.20 0.70 22.96
CA SER A 41 19.83 1.40 24.06
C SER A 41 21.10 2.12 23.60
N GLY A 42 21.23 3.42 23.94
CA GLY A 42 22.43 4.23 23.67
C GLY A 42 22.22 5.31 22.60
N ALA A 43 23.24 6.13 22.41
CA ALA A 43 23.28 7.16 21.38
C ALA A 43 23.40 6.51 20.00
N VAL A 44 22.66 7.04 19.02
CA VAL A 44 22.76 6.64 17.61
C VAL A 44 23.80 7.52 16.90
N ALA A 45 24.58 6.93 15.99
CA ALA A 45 25.51 7.69 15.18
C ALA A 45 24.75 8.32 13.99
N THR A 46 24.86 9.63 13.84
CA THR A 46 24.17 10.40 12.78
C THR A 46 25.11 11.03 11.77
N ASP A 47 26.41 10.87 11.93
CA ASP A 47 27.38 11.32 10.93
C ASP A 47 27.85 10.14 10.05
N PRO A 48 27.32 9.96 8.86
CA PRO A 48 27.71 8.86 7.98
C PRO A 48 29.18 8.89 7.56
N ALA A 49 29.80 10.05 7.51
CA ALA A 49 31.21 10.18 7.13
C ALA A 49 32.16 9.57 8.20
N ALA A 50 31.73 9.54 9.46
CA ALA A 50 32.47 8.93 10.57
C ALA A 50 32.25 7.41 10.72
N MET A 51 31.27 6.84 9.99
CA MET A 51 30.98 5.41 9.97
C MET A 51 31.98 4.68 9.06
N GLY A 52 32.82 3.84 9.45
CA GLY A 52 33.79 3.11 8.62
C GLY A 52 33.26 2.71 7.23
N LYS A 53 33.92 1.84 6.51
CA LYS A 53 33.40 1.30 5.25
C LYS A 53 32.21 0.39 5.51
N VAL A 54 31.06 0.68 4.89
CA VAL A 54 29.80 -0.05 5.06
C VAL A 54 29.23 -0.39 3.68
N THR A 55 28.72 -1.60 3.52
CA THR A 55 27.83 -1.96 2.42
C THR A 55 26.43 -2.20 2.99
N LEU A 56 25.45 -1.39 2.54
CA LEU A 56 24.05 -1.55 2.88
C LEU A 56 23.35 -2.40 1.84
N HIS A 57 22.65 -3.43 2.28
CA HIS A 57 21.81 -4.26 1.42
C HIS A 57 20.34 -3.80 1.54
N ILE A 58 19.79 -3.31 0.44
CA ILE A 58 18.40 -2.84 0.37
C ILE A 58 17.57 -3.81 -0.45
N LEU A 59 16.49 -4.33 0.12
CA LEU A 59 15.42 -4.94 -0.64
C LEU A 59 14.42 -3.84 -1.00
N ASP A 60 14.03 -3.71 -2.26
CA ASP A 60 12.98 -2.77 -2.69
C ASP A 60 12.10 -3.36 -3.80
N TYR A 61 11.06 -2.61 -4.20
CA TYR A 61 10.11 -3.02 -5.24
C TYR A 61 10.13 -2.09 -6.46
N PHE A 62 11.08 -1.20 -6.57
CA PHE A 62 11.22 -0.27 -7.68
C PHE A 62 11.91 -0.96 -8.87
N THR A 63 11.16 -1.82 -9.58
CA THR A 63 11.66 -2.62 -10.70
C THR A 63 11.58 -1.90 -12.05
N GLY A 64 10.62 -0.95 -12.18
CA GLY A 64 10.35 -0.17 -13.39
C GLY A 64 10.55 1.33 -13.21
N ASP A 65 10.77 2.05 -14.31
CA ASP A 65 10.80 3.51 -14.31
C ASP A 65 9.36 4.07 -14.29
N PRO A 66 9.15 5.25 -13.67
CA PRO A 66 10.16 6.21 -13.22
C PRO A 66 10.79 5.95 -11.85
N ASP A 67 10.18 5.12 -11.02
CA ASP A 67 10.57 4.91 -9.62
C ASP A 67 11.98 4.30 -9.50
N ASN A 68 12.34 3.37 -10.39
CA ASN A 68 13.68 2.78 -10.40
C ASN A 68 14.75 3.81 -10.76
N ALA A 69 14.48 4.67 -11.74
CA ALA A 69 15.40 5.76 -12.14
C ALA A 69 15.57 6.76 -10.99
N TRP A 70 14.49 7.14 -10.30
CA TRP A 70 14.53 7.97 -9.11
C TRP A 70 15.42 7.35 -8.01
N MET A 71 15.15 6.11 -7.61
CA MET A 71 15.91 5.47 -6.54
C MET A 71 17.39 5.28 -6.90
N LYS A 72 17.72 4.99 -8.16
CA LYS A 72 19.12 4.96 -8.65
C LYS A 72 19.81 6.30 -8.44
N ASP A 73 19.14 7.41 -8.77
CA ASP A 73 19.71 8.74 -8.60
C ASP A 73 19.82 9.13 -7.11
N VAL A 74 18.88 8.70 -6.25
CA VAL A 74 18.96 8.88 -4.80
C VAL A 74 20.19 8.14 -4.24
N VAL A 75 20.37 6.87 -4.61
CA VAL A 75 21.54 6.07 -4.20
C VAL A 75 22.83 6.73 -4.66
N LYS A 76 22.93 7.09 -5.94
CA LYS A 76 24.11 7.75 -6.49
C LYS A 76 24.43 9.08 -5.79
N ALA A 77 23.40 9.86 -5.43
CA ALA A 77 23.59 11.12 -4.73
C ALA A 77 24.06 10.91 -3.27
N PHE A 78 23.55 9.87 -2.61
CA PHE A 78 23.98 9.47 -1.27
C PHE A 78 25.43 8.99 -1.26
N GLU A 79 25.80 8.06 -2.13
CA GLU A 79 27.16 7.53 -2.25
C GLU A 79 28.18 8.62 -2.63
N LYS A 80 27.78 9.58 -3.48
CA LYS A 80 28.63 10.75 -3.78
C LYS A 80 28.88 11.60 -2.53
N LYS A 81 27.90 11.74 -1.66
CA LYS A 81 28.02 12.51 -0.41
C LYS A 81 28.79 11.74 0.65
N TYR A 82 28.64 10.41 0.69
CA TYR A 82 29.23 9.51 1.68
C TYR A 82 29.95 8.33 1.00
N PRO A 83 31.17 8.55 0.45
CA PRO A 83 31.86 7.54 -0.37
C PRO A 83 32.36 6.32 0.39
N ASN A 84 32.25 6.35 1.72
CA ASN A 84 32.54 5.22 2.59
C ASN A 84 31.35 4.24 2.75
N ILE A 85 30.17 4.60 2.22
CA ILE A 85 28.97 3.75 2.27
C ILE A 85 28.57 3.39 0.83
N THR A 86 28.52 2.09 0.55
CA THR A 86 28.03 1.54 -0.72
C THR A 86 26.65 0.94 -0.55
N ILE A 87 25.76 1.06 -1.53
CA ILE A 87 24.40 0.55 -1.47
C ILE A 87 24.19 -0.50 -2.55
N GLU A 88 23.86 -1.70 -2.13
CA GLU A 88 23.46 -2.81 -3.01
C GLU A 88 21.95 -3.02 -2.94
N ARG A 89 21.26 -2.79 -4.07
CA ARG A 89 19.82 -2.97 -4.20
C ARG A 89 19.47 -4.33 -4.78
N ASN A 90 18.50 -4.99 -4.17
CA ASN A 90 17.81 -6.16 -4.70
C ASN A 90 16.35 -5.78 -4.96
N SER A 91 16.01 -5.44 -6.19
CA SER A 91 14.66 -4.99 -6.57
C SER A 91 13.86 -6.16 -7.13
N LEU A 92 12.70 -6.44 -6.54
CA LEU A 92 11.77 -7.51 -6.93
C LEU A 92 10.36 -6.93 -7.09
N PRO A 93 9.49 -7.54 -7.93
CA PRO A 93 8.08 -7.18 -7.98
C PRO A 93 7.44 -7.17 -6.58
N TRP A 94 6.48 -6.28 -6.37
CA TRP A 94 5.85 -6.04 -5.07
C TRP A 94 5.35 -7.29 -4.36
N ASP A 95 4.60 -8.13 -5.07
CA ASP A 95 4.05 -9.38 -4.55
C ASP A 95 5.14 -10.36 -4.10
N GLN A 96 6.23 -10.45 -4.86
CA GLN A 96 7.39 -11.28 -4.50
C GLN A 96 8.12 -10.75 -3.26
N VAL A 97 8.25 -9.40 -3.15
CA VAL A 97 8.81 -8.79 -1.94
C VAL A 97 7.95 -9.13 -0.74
N MET A 98 6.65 -8.88 -0.79
CA MET A 98 5.74 -9.10 0.33
C MET A 98 5.70 -10.58 0.75
N ALA A 99 5.68 -11.50 -0.19
CA ALA A 99 5.69 -12.94 0.09
C ALA A 99 7.02 -13.41 0.74
N ALA A 100 8.16 -12.87 0.30
CA ALA A 100 9.48 -13.28 0.78
C ALA A 100 9.92 -12.59 2.08
N LEU A 101 9.33 -11.43 2.42
CA LEU A 101 9.82 -10.52 3.44
C LEU A 101 9.97 -11.16 4.83
N PRO A 102 8.97 -11.88 5.40
CA PRO A 102 9.13 -12.49 6.73
C PRO A 102 10.26 -13.54 6.78
N LEU A 103 10.46 -14.29 5.70
CA LEU A 103 11.51 -15.30 5.62
C LEU A 103 12.89 -14.65 5.49
N LYS A 104 13.03 -13.62 4.65
CA LYS A 104 14.27 -12.87 4.49
C LYS A 104 14.70 -12.21 5.80
N LEU A 105 13.78 -11.60 6.55
CA LEU A 105 14.08 -10.95 7.83
C LEU A 105 14.46 -11.94 8.94
N LYS A 106 13.98 -13.19 8.85
CA LYS A 106 14.39 -14.27 9.80
C LYS A 106 15.72 -14.92 9.47
N SER A 107 16.26 -14.67 8.28
CA SER A 107 17.55 -15.27 7.85
C SER A 107 18.73 -14.81 8.73
N ALA A 108 19.86 -15.48 8.59
CA ALA A 108 21.09 -15.15 9.32
C ALA A 108 21.68 -13.79 8.87
N ASN A 109 21.51 -13.45 7.60
CA ASN A 109 21.97 -12.19 6.99
C ASN A 109 20.77 -11.55 6.26
N PRO A 110 19.87 -10.84 6.96
CA PRO A 110 18.76 -10.15 6.33
C PRO A 110 19.29 -8.91 5.58
N PRO A 111 18.53 -8.38 4.62
CA PRO A 111 18.74 -7.03 4.11
C PRO A 111 18.70 -6.02 5.27
N ASP A 112 19.50 -4.95 5.20
CA ASP A 112 19.51 -3.90 6.22
C ASP A 112 18.24 -3.06 6.17
N ILE A 113 17.79 -2.73 4.96
CA ILE A 113 16.59 -1.93 4.69
C ILE A 113 15.62 -2.74 3.86
N VAL A 114 14.37 -2.73 4.25
CA VAL A 114 13.27 -3.44 3.58
C VAL A 114 12.03 -2.57 3.45
N PRO A 115 11.25 -2.68 2.37
CA PRO A 115 9.95 -2.06 2.33
C PRO A 115 8.97 -2.89 3.15
N ALA A 116 8.10 -2.23 3.90
CA ALA A 116 6.99 -2.87 4.57
C ALA A 116 5.70 -2.13 4.21
N ASN A 117 4.67 -2.85 3.75
CA ASN A 117 3.39 -2.20 3.54
C ASN A 117 2.88 -1.67 4.88
N ASN A 118 2.35 -0.45 4.87
CA ASN A 118 1.75 0.14 6.05
C ASN A 118 0.59 -0.73 6.55
N GLY A 119 0.26 -0.60 7.83
CA GLY A 119 -0.84 -1.34 8.42
C GLY A 119 -0.51 -2.77 8.85
N TRP A 120 -1.58 -3.49 9.21
CA TRP A 120 -1.48 -4.83 9.77
C TRP A 120 -1.09 -5.91 8.75
N GLN A 121 -1.25 -5.63 7.47
CA GLN A 121 -0.95 -6.57 6.40
C GLN A 121 0.54 -6.93 6.35
N SER A 122 1.42 -5.98 6.65
CA SER A 122 2.87 -6.19 6.66
C SER A 122 3.52 -5.61 7.91
N LEU A 123 3.62 -4.28 8.04
CA LEU A 123 4.38 -3.64 9.12
C LEU A 123 3.95 -4.11 10.51
N GLY A 124 2.66 -4.14 10.80
CA GLY A 124 2.17 -4.60 12.10
C GLY A 124 2.52 -6.06 12.41
N THR A 125 2.50 -6.92 11.38
CA THR A 125 2.94 -8.33 11.52
C THR A 125 4.45 -8.42 11.80
N LEU A 126 5.25 -7.59 11.13
CA LEU A 126 6.70 -7.54 11.33
C LEU A 126 7.06 -7.00 12.72
N VAL A 127 6.36 -5.95 13.18
CA VAL A 127 6.52 -5.39 14.54
C VAL A 127 6.20 -6.44 15.61
N ARG A 128 5.05 -7.11 15.50
CA ARG A 128 4.69 -8.20 16.44
C ARG A 128 5.70 -9.36 16.43
N GLY A 129 6.33 -9.60 15.30
CA GLY A 129 7.37 -10.62 15.16
C GLY A 129 8.76 -10.18 15.60
N GLY A 130 8.97 -8.92 16.03
CA GLY A 130 10.28 -8.37 16.39
C GLY A 130 11.26 -8.37 15.21
N LEU A 131 10.76 -8.27 13.98
CA LEU A 131 11.57 -8.42 12.76
C LEU A 131 12.10 -7.08 12.23
N VAL A 132 11.54 -5.97 12.68
CA VAL A 132 11.95 -4.61 12.32
C VAL A 132 12.33 -3.82 13.57
N LEU A 133 13.25 -2.87 13.40
CA LEU A 133 13.83 -2.09 14.48
C LEU A 133 12.90 -0.95 14.88
N ASN A 134 12.80 -0.68 16.19
CA ASN A 134 12.24 0.57 16.72
C ASN A 134 13.14 1.75 16.33
N LEU A 135 12.58 2.75 15.68
CA LEU A 135 13.31 3.88 15.09
C LEU A 135 13.23 5.16 15.93
N ASP A 136 12.65 5.16 17.14
CA ASP A 136 12.40 6.38 17.92
C ASP A 136 13.68 7.19 18.17
N ASN A 137 14.80 6.54 18.47
CA ASN A 137 16.07 7.24 18.69
C ASN A 137 16.58 7.91 17.41
N TYR A 138 16.38 7.28 16.25
CA TYR A 138 16.71 7.86 14.95
C TYR A 138 15.75 8.99 14.59
N ALA A 139 14.44 8.80 14.81
CA ALA A 139 13.44 9.82 14.58
C ALA A 139 13.71 11.10 15.37
N LYS A 140 14.13 10.94 16.65
CA LYS A 140 14.55 12.05 17.51
C LYS A 140 15.84 12.70 17.00
N ALA A 141 16.86 11.90 16.66
CA ALA A 141 18.17 12.38 16.26
C ALA A 141 18.13 13.14 14.91
N TYR A 142 17.38 12.66 13.94
CA TYR A 142 17.18 13.30 12.63
C TYR A 142 16.03 14.33 12.64
N GLY A 143 15.22 14.38 13.70
CA GLY A 143 14.11 15.34 13.82
C GLY A 143 12.90 15.00 12.97
N TRP A 144 12.69 13.72 12.63
CA TRP A 144 11.56 13.27 11.79
C TRP A 144 10.21 13.64 12.38
N GLU A 145 10.05 13.60 13.71
CA GLU A 145 8.83 14.00 14.41
C GLU A 145 8.40 15.45 14.12
N ARG A 146 9.37 16.32 13.80
CA ARG A 146 9.12 17.74 13.46
C ARG A 146 8.99 17.96 11.97
N SER A 147 9.62 17.07 11.18
CA SER A 147 9.69 17.23 9.72
C SER A 147 8.50 16.58 9.00
N PHE A 148 7.88 15.58 9.62
CA PHE A 148 6.78 14.84 9.01
C PHE A 148 5.44 15.22 9.64
N PRO A 149 4.37 15.42 8.84
CA PRO A 149 3.01 15.61 9.35
C PRO A 149 2.55 14.42 10.19
N ARG A 150 1.70 14.66 11.19
CA ARG A 150 1.17 13.60 12.05
C ARG A 150 0.47 12.48 11.28
N SER A 151 -0.22 12.81 10.18
CA SER A 151 -0.86 11.84 9.29
C SER A 151 0.14 10.84 8.69
N ILE A 152 1.34 11.30 8.38
CA ILE A 152 2.44 10.45 7.88
C ILE A 152 3.06 9.63 9.01
N LEU A 153 3.36 10.24 10.17
CA LEU A 153 3.96 9.54 11.30
C LEU A 153 3.09 8.35 11.74
N SER A 154 1.77 8.56 11.87
CA SER A 154 0.85 7.50 12.32
C SER A 154 0.83 6.27 11.41
N GLU A 155 1.19 6.40 10.13
CA GLU A 155 1.30 5.26 9.22
C GLU A 155 2.44 4.29 9.58
N HIS A 156 3.43 4.77 10.32
CA HIS A 156 4.67 4.06 10.67
C HIS A 156 4.75 3.66 12.14
N GLU A 157 3.73 4.01 12.92
CA GLU A 157 3.72 3.81 14.36
C GLU A 157 2.89 2.62 14.79
N PHE A 158 3.43 1.92 15.78
CA PHE A 158 2.74 0.87 16.53
C PHE A 158 3.05 1.00 18.02
N SER A 159 2.08 0.60 18.86
CA SER A 159 2.34 0.48 20.31
C SER A 159 3.50 -0.50 20.56
N PRO A 160 4.27 -0.34 21.65
CA PRO A 160 5.43 -1.21 21.95
C PRO A 160 5.06 -2.69 22.06
N ASP A 161 3.85 -3.02 22.49
CA ASP A 161 3.34 -4.38 22.52
C ASP A 161 2.87 -4.90 21.13
N GLY A 162 2.99 -4.07 20.10
CA GLY A 162 2.59 -4.40 18.72
C GLY A 162 1.09 -4.66 18.55
N LYS A 163 0.23 -4.15 19.46
CA LYS A 163 -1.22 -4.40 19.42
C LYS A 163 -2.03 -3.23 18.90
N GLN A 164 -1.49 -2.04 18.81
CA GLN A 164 -2.17 -0.85 18.32
C GLN A 164 -1.35 -0.16 17.24
N MET A 165 -1.99 0.14 16.11
CA MET A 165 -1.44 0.91 15.00
C MET A 165 -1.77 2.39 15.16
N GLY A 166 -0.93 3.26 14.58
CA GLY A 166 -1.18 4.70 14.49
C GLY A 166 -0.74 5.51 15.71
N THR A 167 -0.09 4.87 16.67
CA THR A 167 0.41 5.50 17.89
C THR A 167 1.54 4.68 18.49
N GLY A 168 2.39 5.31 19.29
CA GLY A 168 3.48 4.65 20.00
C GLY A 168 4.81 4.90 19.33
N SER A 169 5.56 3.85 19.06
CA SER A 169 6.91 3.89 18.51
C SER A 169 6.91 3.79 16.99
N MET A 170 7.89 4.42 16.35
CA MET A 170 8.08 4.38 14.90
C MET A 170 8.87 3.12 14.50
N PHE A 171 8.37 2.38 13.51
CA PHE A 171 9.02 1.16 12.97
C PHE A 171 9.32 1.22 11.48
N GLY A 172 8.99 2.31 10.84
CA GLY A 172 9.30 2.61 9.46
C GLY A 172 9.57 4.08 9.27
N ALA A 173 10.19 4.44 8.18
CA ALA A 173 10.43 5.82 7.79
C ALA A 173 9.87 6.07 6.38
N PRO A 174 9.24 7.23 6.14
CA PRO A 174 8.83 7.62 4.80
C PRO A 174 10.06 7.92 3.94
N VAL A 175 9.90 7.78 2.64
CA VAL A 175 10.82 8.32 1.64
C VAL A 175 10.16 9.51 0.95
N ALA A 176 10.90 10.30 0.19
CA ALA A 176 10.38 11.51 -0.48
C ALA A 176 9.47 11.18 -1.69
N ARG A 177 8.58 10.22 -1.55
CA ARG A 177 7.61 9.79 -2.55
C ARG A 177 6.25 9.57 -1.90
N ALA A 178 5.19 10.07 -2.54
CA ALA A 178 3.81 9.86 -2.11
C ALA A 178 3.08 8.87 -3.01
N SER A 179 1.96 8.36 -2.51
CA SER A 179 0.98 7.59 -3.26
C SER A 179 -0.42 8.06 -2.86
N LEU A 180 -1.21 8.50 -3.83
CA LEU A 180 -2.64 8.83 -3.64
C LEU A 180 -3.45 8.05 -4.67
N ILE A 181 -4.70 7.78 -4.38
CA ILE A 181 -5.63 7.27 -5.37
C ILE A 181 -6.28 8.47 -6.08
N GLU A 182 -6.12 8.50 -7.40
CA GLU A 182 -6.64 9.55 -8.27
C GLU A 182 -7.55 8.99 -9.35
N VAL A 183 -8.39 9.86 -9.91
CA VAL A 183 -9.21 9.58 -11.09
C VAL A 183 -8.51 10.21 -12.28
N TYR A 184 -7.94 9.39 -13.13
CA TYR A 184 -7.38 9.83 -14.41
C TYR A 184 -8.46 9.94 -15.46
N TYR A 185 -8.34 10.90 -16.38
CA TYR A 185 -9.28 11.06 -17.49
C TYR A 185 -8.57 11.32 -18.82
N ASN A 186 -9.18 10.83 -19.89
CA ASN A 186 -8.74 11.12 -21.26
C ASN A 186 -9.33 12.47 -21.70
N ARG A 187 -8.45 13.48 -21.91
CA ARG A 187 -8.85 14.85 -22.28
C ARG A 187 -9.65 14.91 -23.60
N ALA A 188 -9.25 14.11 -24.60
CA ALA A 188 -9.92 14.08 -25.90
C ALA A 188 -11.32 13.48 -25.79
N LEU A 189 -11.50 12.39 -25.04
CA LEU A 189 -12.79 11.75 -24.83
C LEU A 189 -13.70 12.63 -23.97
N LEU A 190 -13.18 13.29 -22.95
CA LEU A 190 -13.97 14.23 -22.13
C LEU A 190 -14.50 15.39 -22.97
N LYS A 191 -13.65 15.96 -23.84
CA LYS A 191 -14.05 17.00 -24.80
C LYS A 191 -15.09 16.47 -25.81
N LYS A 192 -14.92 15.23 -26.31
CA LYS A 192 -15.82 14.62 -27.28
C LYS A 192 -17.25 14.52 -26.75
N ILE A 193 -17.44 14.15 -25.48
CA ILE A 193 -18.77 14.10 -24.85
C ILE A 193 -19.27 15.47 -24.38
N GLY A 194 -18.58 16.56 -24.66
CA GLY A 194 -18.96 17.90 -24.23
C GLY A 194 -18.97 18.09 -22.71
N ALA A 195 -18.15 17.33 -21.97
CA ALA A 195 -18.02 17.46 -20.52
C ALA A 195 -16.76 18.23 -20.12
N LYS A 196 -16.81 18.82 -18.93
CA LYS A 196 -15.65 19.43 -18.26
C LYS A 196 -15.13 18.47 -17.19
N VAL A 197 -13.93 18.73 -16.65
CA VAL A 197 -13.43 18.00 -15.47
C VAL A 197 -14.43 18.16 -14.34
N PRO A 198 -14.95 17.05 -13.77
CA PRO A 198 -15.98 17.10 -12.74
C PRO A 198 -15.52 17.84 -11.47
N ARG A 199 -16.34 18.77 -11.00
CA ARG A 199 -16.12 19.51 -9.74
C ARG A 199 -17.09 19.09 -8.65
N SER A 200 -18.05 18.25 -8.99
CA SER A 200 -18.98 17.63 -8.05
C SER A 200 -19.19 16.15 -8.39
N TYR A 201 -19.63 15.37 -7.42
CA TYR A 201 -19.97 13.97 -7.62
C TYR A 201 -21.12 13.81 -8.66
N ALA A 202 -22.06 14.74 -8.68
CA ALA A 202 -23.14 14.75 -9.66
C ALA A 202 -22.63 14.97 -11.10
N GLU A 203 -21.67 15.88 -11.30
CA GLU A 203 -21.03 16.09 -12.60
C GLU A 203 -20.25 14.85 -13.06
N PHE A 204 -19.56 14.17 -12.13
CA PHE A 204 -18.89 12.91 -12.43
C PHE A 204 -19.89 11.84 -12.90
N GLN A 205 -20.99 11.65 -12.18
CA GLN A 205 -22.04 10.71 -12.58
C GLN A 205 -22.67 11.07 -13.95
N ALA A 206 -22.88 12.35 -14.21
CA ALA A 206 -23.36 12.83 -15.50
C ALA A 206 -22.36 12.55 -16.64
N ALA A 207 -21.07 12.69 -16.40
CA ALA A 207 -20.02 12.35 -17.36
C ALA A 207 -19.99 10.84 -17.67
N LEU A 208 -20.19 9.97 -16.67
CA LEU A 208 -20.32 8.52 -16.89
C LEU A 208 -21.51 8.19 -17.80
N ALA A 209 -22.66 8.80 -17.53
CA ALA A 209 -23.87 8.57 -18.32
C ALA A 209 -23.70 9.04 -19.77
N LYS A 210 -23.12 10.24 -19.99
CA LYS A 210 -22.83 10.77 -21.34
C LYS A 210 -21.84 9.89 -22.09
N ALA A 211 -20.75 9.47 -21.46
CA ALA A 211 -19.77 8.58 -22.09
C ALA A 211 -20.43 7.29 -22.57
N LYS A 212 -21.27 6.68 -21.74
CA LYS A 212 -22.00 5.47 -22.13
C LYS A 212 -22.95 5.72 -23.28
N ALA A 213 -23.70 6.82 -23.28
CA ALA A 213 -24.63 7.19 -24.37
C ALA A 213 -23.88 7.38 -25.70
N ASP A 214 -22.65 7.89 -25.65
CA ASP A 214 -21.79 8.09 -26.82
C ASP A 214 -20.97 6.84 -27.19
N GLY A 215 -21.28 5.67 -26.60
CA GLY A 215 -20.58 4.40 -26.88
C GLY A 215 -19.13 4.34 -26.38
N ILE A 216 -18.74 5.26 -25.50
CA ILE A 216 -17.44 5.29 -24.85
C ILE A 216 -17.55 4.53 -23.51
N ALA A 217 -16.62 3.62 -23.23
CA ALA A 217 -16.55 2.99 -21.92
C ALA A 217 -16.31 4.05 -20.84
N PRO A 218 -17.24 4.25 -19.88
CA PRO A 218 -17.07 5.31 -18.88
C PRO A 218 -15.88 5.08 -17.97
N ILE A 219 -15.66 3.83 -17.51
CA ILE A 219 -14.58 3.47 -16.57
C ILE A 219 -13.82 2.26 -17.11
N THR A 220 -12.53 2.42 -17.27
CA THR A 220 -11.60 1.32 -17.51
C THR A 220 -11.12 0.80 -16.16
N VAL A 221 -11.36 -0.48 -15.90
CA VAL A 221 -10.98 -1.16 -14.65
C VAL A 221 -10.76 -2.63 -14.94
N GLY A 222 -9.84 -3.27 -14.24
CA GLY A 222 -9.68 -4.71 -14.19
C GLY A 222 -9.94 -5.20 -12.77
N THR A 223 -10.63 -6.33 -12.61
CA THR A 223 -11.00 -6.86 -11.28
C THR A 223 -10.61 -8.32 -11.09
N SER A 224 -9.77 -8.87 -11.96
CA SER A 224 -9.27 -10.25 -11.83
C SER A 224 -8.22 -10.40 -10.74
N ASP A 225 -7.53 -9.32 -10.40
CA ASP A 225 -6.61 -9.22 -9.29
C ASP A 225 -7.17 -8.33 -8.15
N GLN A 226 -6.39 -8.19 -7.07
CA GLN A 226 -6.85 -7.47 -5.87
C GLN A 226 -6.83 -5.95 -6.03
N VAL A 227 -5.88 -5.41 -6.79
CA VAL A 227 -5.58 -3.98 -6.81
C VAL A 227 -6.67 -3.19 -7.56
N GLY A 228 -7.17 -3.72 -8.67
CA GLY A 228 -8.11 -3.01 -9.52
C GLY A 228 -9.48 -2.72 -8.88
N ILE A 229 -9.87 -3.47 -7.86
CA ILE A 229 -11.11 -3.26 -7.11
C ILE A 229 -10.96 -2.13 -6.09
N THR A 230 -9.84 -2.10 -5.37
CA THR A 230 -9.68 -1.21 -4.22
C THR A 230 -9.60 0.26 -4.60
N MET A 231 -8.98 0.60 -5.72
CA MET A 231 -8.81 2.00 -6.13
C MET A 231 -10.16 2.72 -6.36
N PRO A 232 -11.08 2.24 -7.22
CA PRO A 232 -12.38 2.87 -7.35
C PRO A 232 -13.25 2.76 -6.10
N LEU A 233 -13.12 1.65 -5.32
CA LEU A 233 -13.89 1.44 -4.10
C LEU A 233 -13.49 2.43 -3.00
N PHE A 234 -12.19 2.66 -2.79
CA PHE A 234 -11.71 3.59 -1.78
C PHE A 234 -11.97 5.04 -2.20
N SER A 235 -11.80 5.40 -3.48
CA SER A 235 -12.20 6.72 -3.98
C SER A 235 -13.71 6.99 -3.77
N LEU A 236 -14.56 5.97 -3.94
CA LEU A 236 -15.99 6.09 -3.62
C LEU A 236 -16.23 6.26 -2.13
N MET A 237 -15.50 5.52 -1.28
CA MET A 237 -15.58 5.65 0.18
C MET A 237 -15.18 7.07 0.61
N ASP A 238 -14.12 7.64 0.03
CA ASP A 238 -13.64 9.00 0.30
C ASP A 238 -14.68 10.06 -0.11
N ALA A 239 -15.35 9.85 -1.25
CA ALA A 239 -16.38 10.75 -1.74
C ALA A 239 -17.70 10.68 -0.95
N LEU A 240 -18.03 9.51 -0.38
CA LEU A 240 -19.31 9.21 0.25
C LEU A 240 -19.24 9.17 1.78
N GLY A 241 -18.05 9.08 2.36
CA GLY A 241 -17.80 8.90 3.79
C GLY A 241 -17.34 10.16 4.52
N ALA A 242 -17.27 10.05 5.85
CA ALA A 242 -16.66 11.06 6.68
C ALA A 242 -15.18 10.72 6.92
N GLN A 243 -14.28 11.63 6.60
CA GLN A 243 -12.83 11.47 6.74
C GLN A 243 -12.42 10.91 8.11
N SER A 244 -12.91 11.52 9.20
CA SER A 244 -12.59 11.07 10.56
C SER A 244 -13.02 9.63 10.83
N LYS A 245 -14.16 9.20 10.29
CA LYS A 245 -14.65 7.83 10.48
C LYS A 245 -13.82 6.79 9.74
N ILE A 246 -13.28 7.13 8.57
CA ILE A 246 -12.36 6.27 7.84
C ILE A 246 -11.06 6.08 8.66
N SER A 247 -10.44 7.19 9.08
CA SER A 247 -9.22 7.16 9.89
C SER A 247 -9.44 6.45 11.24
N ASP A 248 -10.54 6.77 11.93
CA ASP A 248 -10.88 6.13 13.19
C ASP A 248 -11.10 4.60 13.05
N PHE A 249 -11.71 4.16 11.93
CA PHE A 249 -11.89 2.73 11.68
C PHE A 249 -10.55 2.00 11.55
N VAL A 250 -9.62 2.59 10.81
CA VAL A 250 -8.30 1.98 10.57
C VAL A 250 -7.45 1.96 11.83
N TYR A 251 -7.42 3.06 12.60
CA TYR A 251 -6.50 3.22 13.72
C TYR A 251 -7.10 2.88 15.09
N SER A 252 -8.43 2.95 15.27
CA SER A 252 -9.05 2.82 16.60
C SER A 252 -9.45 1.40 17.01
N GLN A 253 -9.14 0.38 16.21
CA GLN A 253 -9.30 -1.05 16.55
C GLN A 253 -10.66 -1.42 17.15
N GLY A 254 -11.71 -1.26 16.34
CA GLY A 254 -13.05 -1.72 16.71
C GLY A 254 -13.93 -0.71 17.47
N LYS A 255 -13.44 0.50 17.78
CA LYS A 255 -14.27 1.58 18.33
C LYS A 255 -15.24 2.17 17.31
N VAL A 256 -14.90 2.11 16.01
CA VAL A 256 -15.73 2.53 14.89
C VAL A 256 -16.11 1.30 14.07
N LYS A 257 -17.36 1.21 13.64
CA LYS A 257 -17.81 0.13 12.74
C LYS A 257 -17.60 0.51 11.29
N ILE A 258 -17.34 -0.46 10.44
CA ILE A 258 -17.16 -0.24 8.99
C ILE A 258 -18.39 0.44 8.37
N SER A 259 -19.59 0.20 8.92
CA SER A 259 -20.83 0.83 8.47
C SER A 259 -20.86 2.37 8.64
N GLN A 260 -19.93 2.94 9.39
CA GLN A 260 -19.82 4.38 9.64
C GLN A 260 -18.82 5.10 8.72
N THR A 261 -18.08 4.34 7.90
CA THR A 261 -16.96 4.87 7.08
C THR A 261 -17.37 5.34 5.68
N GLY A 262 -18.61 5.13 5.25
CA GLY A 262 -19.01 5.30 3.85
C GLY A 262 -18.76 4.06 2.98
N PHE A 263 -18.11 3.03 3.51
CA PHE A 263 -17.83 1.80 2.78
C PHE A 263 -19.09 1.09 2.24
N PRO A 264 -20.20 0.94 3.00
CA PRO A 264 -21.43 0.35 2.47
C PRO A 264 -21.99 1.08 1.25
N GLN A 265 -21.93 2.43 1.27
CA GLN A 265 -22.35 3.27 0.15
C GLN A 265 -21.42 3.10 -1.05
N ALA A 266 -20.10 3.02 -0.81
CA ALA A 266 -19.10 2.80 -1.84
C ALA A 266 -19.28 1.45 -2.55
N VAL A 267 -19.47 0.37 -1.78
CA VAL A 267 -19.76 -0.97 -2.33
C VAL A 267 -21.01 -0.96 -3.21
N SER A 268 -22.08 -0.32 -2.72
CA SER A 268 -23.34 -0.21 -3.46
C SER A 268 -23.19 0.61 -4.73
N ALA A 269 -22.45 1.73 -4.68
CA ALA A 269 -22.20 2.59 -5.84
C ALA A 269 -21.33 1.89 -6.88
N PHE A 270 -20.31 1.14 -6.47
CA PHE A 270 -19.47 0.39 -7.41
C PHE A 270 -20.26 -0.71 -8.11
N LYS A 271 -21.11 -1.46 -7.37
CA LYS A 271 -22.02 -2.43 -7.96
C LYS A 271 -22.98 -1.77 -8.95
N GLN A 272 -23.55 -0.61 -8.62
CA GLN A 272 -24.41 0.15 -9.53
C GLN A 272 -23.68 0.59 -10.82
N TRP A 273 -22.41 0.94 -10.76
CA TRP A 273 -21.63 1.24 -11.95
C TRP A 273 -21.52 0.02 -12.88
N ALA A 274 -21.28 -1.16 -12.30
CA ALA A 274 -21.26 -2.41 -13.06
C ALA A 274 -22.62 -2.71 -13.68
N ASP A 275 -23.72 -2.60 -12.91
CA ASP A 275 -25.08 -2.88 -13.36
C ASP A 275 -25.55 -1.92 -14.46
N LYS A 276 -25.14 -0.65 -14.36
CA LYS A 276 -25.38 0.35 -15.40
C LYS A 276 -24.49 0.16 -16.64
N GLY A 277 -23.55 -0.80 -16.62
CA GLY A 277 -22.58 -1.04 -17.68
C GLY A 277 -21.64 0.15 -17.88
N TYR A 278 -21.22 0.80 -16.80
CA TYR A 278 -20.22 1.85 -16.84
C TYR A 278 -18.79 1.31 -16.84
N LEU A 279 -18.58 0.05 -16.45
CA LEU A 279 -17.29 -0.61 -16.52
C LEU A 279 -17.05 -1.18 -17.93
N VAL A 280 -15.78 -1.29 -18.34
CA VAL A 280 -15.42 -2.00 -19.58
C VAL A 280 -15.97 -3.43 -19.56
N LYS A 281 -16.34 -3.98 -20.74
CA LYS A 281 -17.08 -5.26 -20.82
C LYS A 281 -16.32 -6.45 -20.23
N ASP A 282 -14.99 -6.45 -20.34
CA ASP A 282 -14.07 -7.52 -19.93
C ASP A 282 -13.46 -7.32 -18.53
N TYR A 283 -13.97 -6.37 -17.75
CA TYR A 283 -13.40 -5.99 -16.46
C TYR A 283 -13.15 -7.16 -15.51
N ALA A 284 -14.02 -8.18 -15.51
CA ALA A 284 -13.94 -9.31 -14.58
C ALA A 284 -12.76 -10.26 -14.85
N GLY A 285 -12.32 -10.33 -16.12
CA GLY A 285 -11.19 -11.17 -16.55
C GLY A 285 -9.89 -10.39 -16.78
N THR A 286 -9.90 -9.06 -16.59
CA THR A 286 -8.77 -8.18 -16.84
C THR A 286 -8.04 -7.88 -15.53
N ALA A 287 -6.70 -7.93 -15.54
CA ALA A 287 -5.86 -7.49 -14.43
C ALA A 287 -5.80 -5.95 -14.37
N ALA A 288 -5.44 -5.40 -13.20
CA ALA A 288 -5.34 -3.95 -13.02
C ALA A 288 -4.34 -3.29 -13.99
N ASP A 289 -3.17 -3.91 -14.15
CA ASP A 289 -2.11 -3.41 -15.05
C ASP A 289 -2.53 -3.45 -16.52
N ASP A 290 -3.25 -4.49 -16.96
CA ASP A 290 -3.80 -4.59 -18.31
C ASP A 290 -4.87 -3.52 -18.55
N ALA A 291 -5.69 -3.23 -17.55
CA ALA A 291 -6.68 -2.16 -17.60
C ALA A 291 -6.00 -0.78 -17.70
N ALA A 292 -4.95 -0.55 -16.89
CA ALA A 292 -4.14 0.67 -16.95
C ALA A 292 -3.50 0.83 -18.34
N GLN A 293 -2.90 -0.23 -18.89
CA GLN A 293 -2.33 -0.21 -20.24
C GLN A 293 -3.41 0.05 -21.31
N SER A 294 -4.60 -0.51 -21.16
CA SER A 294 -5.74 -0.24 -22.07
C SER A 294 -6.17 1.22 -22.00
N PHE A 295 -6.23 1.80 -20.81
CA PHE A 295 -6.60 3.20 -20.60
C PHE A 295 -5.59 4.16 -21.26
N VAL A 296 -4.29 3.99 -21.03
CA VAL A 296 -3.25 4.84 -21.67
C VAL A 296 -3.22 4.68 -23.19
N ASN A 297 -3.70 3.55 -23.71
CA ASN A 297 -3.89 3.32 -25.14
C ASN A 297 -5.23 3.91 -25.67
N GLY A 298 -5.97 4.69 -24.86
CA GLY A 298 -7.15 5.44 -25.25
C GLY A 298 -8.48 4.71 -25.06
N LYS A 299 -8.53 3.56 -24.37
CA LYS A 299 -9.78 2.89 -24.04
C LYS A 299 -10.38 3.46 -22.74
N GLY A 300 -11.59 4.03 -22.87
CA GLY A 300 -12.35 4.54 -21.73
C GLY A 300 -12.07 5.97 -21.34
N LEU A 301 -13.04 6.56 -20.65
CA LEU A 301 -13.00 7.97 -20.25
C LEU A 301 -12.23 8.19 -18.97
N PHE A 302 -12.51 7.38 -17.94
CA PHE A 302 -11.90 7.45 -16.61
C PHE A 302 -11.20 6.16 -16.22
N HIS A 303 -10.17 6.30 -15.39
CA HIS A 303 -9.46 5.19 -14.77
C HIS A 303 -9.02 5.60 -13.35
N PHE A 304 -9.08 4.69 -12.40
CA PHE A 304 -8.63 4.92 -11.03
C PHE A 304 -7.26 4.26 -10.84
N ASN A 305 -6.30 5.02 -10.39
CA ASN A 305 -4.96 4.48 -10.13
C ASN A 305 -4.20 5.33 -9.10
N TYR A 306 -3.08 4.81 -8.67
CA TYR A 306 -2.14 5.57 -7.84
C TYR A 306 -1.47 6.68 -8.65
N SER A 307 -1.20 7.81 -8.00
CA SER A 307 -0.45 8.92 -8.59
C SER A 307 0.88 8.45 -9.18
N GLY A 308 1.12 8.86 -10.44
CA GLY A 308 2.35 8.54 -11.15
C GLY A 308 2.56 7.08 -11.56
N SER A 309 1.53 6.20 -11.41
CA SER A 309 1.69 4.76 -11.66
C SER A 309 1.18 4.29 -13.03
N LEU A 310 0.66 5.18 -13.87
CA LEU A 310 0.20 4.79 -15.20
C LEU A 310 1.36 4.56 -16.19
N PRO A 311 1.31 3.48 -16.99
CA PRO A 311 2.42 3.08 -17.87
C PRO A 311 2.47 3.92 -19.17
N PHE A 312 2.63 5.24 -19.04
CA PHE A 312 2.72 6.14 -20.19
C PHE A 312 4.05 6.00 -20.92
N LYS A 313 3.98 6.03 -22.24
CA LYS A 313 5.16 6.26 -23.08
C LYS A 313 5.58 7.74 -23.02
N PRO A 314 6.83 8.08 -23.29
CA PRO A 314 7.28 9.46 -23.30
C PRO A 314 6.34 10.39 -24.11
N GLY A 315 5.85 11.45 -23.47
CA GLY A 315 4.93 12.44 -24.05
C GLY A 315 3.47 12.02 -24.19
N GLN A 316 3.12 10.78 -23.91
CA GLN A 316 1.73 10.29 -23.99
C GLN A 316 0.84 10.86 -22.89
N SER A 317 1.39 11.11 -21.71
CA SER A 317 0.69 11.67 -20.53
C SER A 317 0.00 13.01 -20.82
N LYS A 318 0.48 13.79 -21.80
CA LYS A 318 -0.13 15.09 -22.20
C LYS A 318 -1.60 14.99 -22.61
N GLY A 319 -2.03 13.83 -23.11
CA GLY A 319 -3.43 13.55 -23.48
C GLY A 319 -4.37 13.29 -22.31
N PHE A 320 -3.84 13.26 -21.09
CA PHE A 320 -4.58 12.88 -19.90
C PHE A 320 -4.51 13.96 -18.82
N GLY A 321 -5.35 13.84 -17.81
CA GLY A 321 -5.35 14.65 -16.61
C GLY A 321 -5.84 13.84 -15.44
N SER A 322 -5.73 14.36 -14.23
CA SER A 322 -6.18 13.72 -13.01
C SER A 322 -7.00 14.65 -12.12
N PHE A 323 -7.76 14.09 -11.21
CA PHE A 323 -8.47 14.79 -10.15
C PHE A 323 -8.81 13.79 -9.02
N VAL A 324 -9.09 14.28 -7.83
CA VAL A 324 -9.69 13.48 -6.74
C VAL A 324 -11.19 13.45 -6.91
N LEU A 325 -11.82 12.27 -6.72
CA LEU A 325 -13.26 12.13 -6.85
C LEU A 325 -13.99 13.11 -5.91
N PRO A 326 -14.81 14.05 -6.44
CA PRO A 326 -15.45 15.06 -5.61
C PRO A 326 -16.44 14.45 -4.62
N ARG A 327 -16.49 15.02 -3.43
CA ARG A 327 -17.40 14.59 -2.37
C ARG A 327 -18.85 14.91 -2.68
N THR A 328 -19.74 14.08 -2.18
CA THR A 328 -21.20 14.27 -2.34
C THR A 328 -21.74 15.43 -1.51
N ASP A 329 -21.06 15.80 -0.43
CA ASP A 329 -21.43 16.91 0.45
C ASP A 329 -20.86 18.27 0.00
N GLY A 330 -20.11 18.29 -1.12
CA GLY A 330 -19.45 19.50 -1.62
C GLY A 330 -18.28 19.99 -0.75
N GLY A 331 -17.84 19.17 0.20
CA GLY A 331 -16.70 19.47 1.06
C GLY A 331 -15.36 19.40 0.32
N LYS A 332 -14.27 19.67 1.05
CA LYS A 332 -12.92 19.55 0.53
C LYS A 332 -12.66 18.11 0.04
N PRO A 333 -11.91 17.93 -1.05
CA PRO A 333 -11.55 16.61 -1.54
C PRO A 333 -10.85 15.80 -0.45
N VAL A 334 -11.20 14.53 -0.33
CA VAL A 334 -10.55 13.56 0.54
C VAL A 334 -9.95 12.48 -0.34
N ALA A 335 -8.72 12.09 -0.09
CA ALA A 335 -8.06 11.03 -0.84
C ALA A 335 -7.48 9.97 0.10
N THR A 336 -7.70 8.70 -0.25
CA THR A 336 -6.91 7.61 0.29
C THR A 336 -5.48 7.78 -0.21
N ALA A 337 -4.57 8.01 0.73
CA ALA A 337 -3.18 8.36 0.46
C ALA A 337 -2.25 7.73 1.49
N SER A 338 -1.00 7.56 1.11
CA SER A 338 0.09 7.16 1.99
C SER A 338 1.40 7.84 1.61
N SER A 339 2.34 7.81 2.56
CA SER A 339 3.76 8.06 2.29
C SER A 339 4.33 6.93 1.47
N ALA A 340 3.91 6.67 0.24
CA ALA A 340 4.32 5.47 -0.46
C ALA A 340 4.60 4.29 0.53
N THR A 341 5.20 3.23 0.13
CA THR A 341 5.59 2.18 1.08
C THR A 341 6.66 2.70 2.03
N ASN A 342 6.46 2.55 3.34
CA ASN A 342 7.51 2.83 4.29
C ASN A 342 8.70 1.89 4.10
N PHE A 343 9.87 2.35 4.50
CA PHE A 343 11.05 1.52 4.62
C PHE A 343 11.40 1.31 6.09
N SER A 344 11.60 0.05 6.46
CA SER A 344 11.97 -0.36 7.80
C SER A 344 13.42 -0.87 7.83
N ILE A 345 14.05 -0.77 8.98
CA ILE A 345 15.38 -1.36 9.23
C ILE A 345 15.15 -2.74 9.87
N ALA A 346 15.81 -3.76 9.35
CA ALA A 346 15.74 -5.09 9.94
C ALA A 346 16.30 -5.10 11.38
N SER A 347 15.60 -5.75 12.30
CA SER A 347 16.04 -5.81 13.72
C SER A 347 17.44 -6.43 13.90
N LYS A 348 17.85 -7.30 12.96
CA LYS A 348 19.18 -7.94 12.95
C LYS A 348 20.21 -7.22 12.09
N SER A 349 19.90 -6.04 11.53
CA SER A 349 20.89 -5.26 10.77
C SER A 349 22.07 -4.90 11.66
N LYS A 350 23.27 -5.10 11.13
CA LYS A 350 24.53 -4.71 11.77
C LYS A 350 24.92 -3.26 11.43
N HIS A 351 24.20 -2.64 10.51
CA HIS A 351 24.47 -1.32 9.92
C HIS A 351 23.32 -0.35 10.12
N SER A 352 22.57 -0.48 11.24
CA SER A 352 21.34 0.28 11.49
C SER A 352 21.54 1.80 11.46
N ASP A 353 22.70 2.31 11.92
CA ASP A 353 22.98 3.75 11.88
C ASP A 353 23.17 4.26 10.44
N ALA A 354 23.91 3.52 9.61
CA ALA A 354 24.06 3.84 8.18
C ALA A 354 22.74 3.69 7.41
N ALA A 355 21.94 2.69 7.77
CA ALA A 355 20.61 2.48 7.20
C ALA A 355 19.67 3.66 7.53
N ALA A 356 19.67 4.13 8.77
CA ALA A 356 18.88 5.30 9.18
C ALA A 356 19.34 6.58 8.47
N ALA A 357 20.65 6.76 8.29
CA ALA A 357 21.20 7.89 7.53
C ALA A 357 20.76 7.88 6.07
N PHE A 358 20.68 6.71 5.43
CA PHE A 358 20.16 6.59 4.08
C PHE A 358 18.66 6.91 4.03
N LEU A 359 17.86 6.44 4.99
CA LEU A 359 16.42 6.75 5.05
C LEU A 359 16.18 8.25 5.26
N ASP A 360 16.95 8.91 6.13
CA ASP A 360 16.91 10.36 6.31
C ASP A 360 17.22 11.10 5.00
N PHE A 361 18.26 10.67 4.28
CA PHE A 361 18.59 11.23 2.98
C PHE A 361 17.49 11.00 1.94
N ALA A 362 16.90 9.80 1.90
CA ALA A 362 15.82 9.46 0.98
C ALA A 362 14.51 10.22 1.27
N ALA A 363 14.35 10.77 2.48
CA ALA A 363 13.26 11.64 2.86
C ALA A 363 13.55 13.14 2.62
N SER A 364 14.76 13.50 2.21
CA SER A 364 15.21 14.90 2.10
C SER A 364 14.61 15.64 0.91
N GLU A 365 14.68 16.98 0.95
CA GLU A 365 14.32 17.85 -0.18
C GLU A 365 15.13 17.52 -1.45
N GLN A 366 16.38 17.08 -1.32
CA GLN A 366 17.19 16.66 -2.45
C GLN A 366 16.58 15.43 -3.14
N ALA A 367 16.15 14.45 -2.36
CA ALA A 367 15.47 13.25 -2.88
C ALA A 367 14.11 13.61 -3.50
N ALA A 368 13.38 14.57 -2.94
CA ALA A 368 12.14 15.08 -3.50
C ALA A 368 12.36 15.81 -4.85
N LYS A 369 13.42 16.60 -4.98
CA LYS A 369 13.81 17.21 -6.26
C LYS A 369 14.18 16.17 -7.33
N LEU A 370 14.81 15.08 -6.90
CA LEU A 370 15.06 13.94 -7.80
C LEU A 370 13.75 13.25 -8.19
N ALA A 371 12.80 13.08 -7.26
CA ALA A 371 11.50 12.51 -7.56
C ALA A 371 10.78 13.32 -8.65
N VAL A 372 10.68 14.61 -8.49
CA VAL A 372 10.05 15.50 -9.48
C VAL A 372 10.76 15.46 -10.84
N ARG A 373 12.09 15.33 -10.88
CA ARG A 373 12.85 15.18 -12.13
C ARG A 373 12.43 13.93 -12.90
N HIS A 374 12.10 12.87 -12.19
CA HIS A 374 11.65 11.60 -12.76
C HIS A 374 10.13 11.50 -12.87
N GLU A 375 9.40 12.62 -12.67
CA GLU A 375 7.93 12.64 -12.67
C GLU A 375 7.32 11.67 -11.64
N THR A 376 8.06 11.39 -10.57
CA THR A 376 7.59 10.64 -9.40
C THR A 376 7.07 11.62 -8.35
N MET A 377 5.92 11.32 -7.76
CA MET A 377 5.22 12.23 -6.83
C MET A 377 6.04 12.51 -5.57
N PRO A 378 6.37 13.79 -5.25
CA PRO A 378 7.07 14.12 -4.01
C PRO A 378 6.12 14.05 -2.81
N LEU A 379 6.58 13.53 -1.66
CA LEU A 379 5.78 13.41 -0.46
C LEU A 379 5.87 14.64 0.46
N LEU A 380 7.09 15.00 0.86
CA LEU A 380 7.32 15.87 2.03
C LEU A 380 7.67 17.32 1.67
N HIS A 381 7.79 17.61 0.42
CA HIS A 381 8.25 18.92 -0.06
C HIS A 381 7.30 19.45 -1.12
N PRO A 382 6.09 19.92 -0.71
CA PRO A 382 5.07 20.40 -1.64
C PRO A 382 5.51 21.63 -2.45
N ASP A 383 6.56 22.31 -2.03
CA ASP A 383 7.13 23.47 -2.74
C ASP A 383 7.97 23.10 -3.97
N VAL A 384 8.30 21.84 -4.12
CA VAL A 384 9.03 21.33 -5.29
C VAL A 384 8.10 21.32 -6.49
N LYS A 385 8.33 22.24 -7.44
CA LYS A 385 7.46 22.44 -8.59
C LYS A 385 7.65 21.35 -9.64
N ALA A 386 6.54 20.93 -10.26
CA ALA A 386 6.56 20.07 -11.43
C ALA A 386 7.35 20.72 -12.57
N PRO A 387 8.10 19.94 -13.36
CA PRO A 387 8.78 20.46 -14.55
C PRO A 387 7.75 20.91 -15.59
N ALA A 388 8.09 22.00 -16.31
CA ALA A 388 7.24 22.49 -17.38
C ALA A 388 7.07 21.43 -18.48
N GLY A 389 5.85 21.31 -19.02
CA GLY A 389 5.61 20.49 -20.22
C GLY A 389 4.91 19.14 -20.01
N ASN A 390 4.67 18.74 -18.74
CA ASN A 390 3.77 17.62 -18.42
C ASN A 390 2.54 18.08 -17.62
N PRO A 391 1.41 18.40 -18.29
CA PRO A 391 0.22 18.89 -17.61
C PRO A 391 -0.41 17.87 -16.66
N LEU A 392 -0.29 16.55 -16.92
CA LEU A 392 -0.77 15.53 -16.00
C LEU A 392 0.02 15.56 -14.70
N PHE A 393 1.35 15.56 -14.77
CA PHE A 393 2.19 15.62 -13.56
C PHE A 393 1.98 16.93 -12.78
N SER A 394 1.65 18.03 -13.48
CA SER A 394 1.26 19.27 -12.82
C SER A 394 -0.07 19.15 -12.08
N ASP A 395 -1.06 18.44 -12.66
CA ASP A 395 -2.32 18.12 -11.99
C ASP A 395 -2.05 17.27 -10.72
N ASP A 396 -1.26 16.20 -10.83
CA ASP A 396 -0.91 15.29 -9.74
C ASP A 396 -0.21 16.03 -8.58
N VAL A 397 0.78 16.87 -8.87
CA VAL A 397 1.49 17.68 -7.85
C VAL A 397 0.55 18.67 -7.17
N ALA A 398 -0.36 19.31 -7.93
CA ALA A 398 -1.34 20.23 -7.36
C ALA A 398 -2.31 19.51 -6.42
N ILE A 399 -2.77 18.32 -6.79
CA ILE A 399 -3.63 17.46 -5.96
C ILE A 399 -2.90 17.10 -4.66
N ALA A 400 -1.68 16.58 -4.76
CA ALA A 400 -0.89 16.20 -3.58
C ALA A 400 -0.67 17.38 -2.65
N GLY A 401 -0.33 18.56 -3.19
CA GLY A 401 -0.20 19.79 -2.44
C GLY A 401 -1.48 20.17 -1.71
N GLN A 402 -2.63 20.09 -2.39
CA GLN A 402 -3.93 20.37 -1.79
C GLN A 402 -4.26 19.42 -0.65
N ILE A 403 -4.18 18.09 -0.90
CA ILE A 403 -4.48 17.06 0.10
C ILE A 403 -3.57 17.20 1.33
N SER A 404 -2.29 17.46 1.13
CA SER A 404 -1.31 17.65 2.20
C SER A 404 -1.60 18.93 3.04
N THR A 405 -1.80 20.09 2.39
CA THR A 405 -2.02 21.36 3.08
C THR A 405 -3.36 21.44 3.77
N GLU A 406 -4.39 20.80 3.23
CA GLU A 406 -5.73 20.75 3.82
C GLU A 406 -5.89 19.63 4.85
N GLY A 407 -4.91 18.72 4.96
CA GLY A 407 -4.94 17.59 5.88
C GLY A 407 -6.09 16.62 5.61
N THR A 408 -6.42 16.41 4.33
CA THR A 408 -7.57 15.60 3.91
C THR A 408 -7.19 14.21 3.38
N SER A 409 -6.01 13.70 3.70
CA SER A 409 -5.64 12.30 3.49
C SER A 409 -6.32 11.38 4.50
N VAL A 410 -6.64 10.17 4.05
CA VAL A 410 -7.11 9.07 4.89
C VAL A 410 -6.28 7.81 4.62
N PRO A 411 -6.11 6.93 5.63
CA PRO A 411 -5.40 5.67 5.46
C PRO A 411 -6.19 4.70 4.58
N TYR A 412 -5.49 3.74 3.98
CA TYR A 412 -6.11 2.65 3.24
C TYR A 412 -6.92 1.77 4.18
N LEU A 413 -8.15 1.43 3.80
CA LEU A 413 -9.06 0.61 4.61
C LEU A 413 -8.49 -0.79 4.86
N ASP A 414 -7.76 -1.34 3.90
CA ASP A 414 -7.16 -2.68 3.99
C ASP A 414 -6.02 -2.78 5.03
N TRP A 415 -5.51 -1.66 5.53
CA TRP A 415 -4.54 -1.68 6.64
C TRP A 415 -5.12 -2.18 7.97
N THR A 416 -6.44 -2.26 8.09
CA THR A 416 -7.15 -2.59 9.33
C THR A 416 -6.82 -4.00 9.85
N THR A 417 -6.59 -4.97 8.97
CA THR A 417 -6.25 -6.35 9.34
C THR A 417 -5.27 -6.98 8.35
N PRO A 418 -4.58 -8.08 8.70
CA PRO A 418 -3.71 -8.79 7.76
C PRO A 418 -4.43 -9.38 6.54
N THR A 419 -5.75 -9.56 6.61
CA THR A 419 -6.57 -10.25 5.61
C THR A 419 -7.63 -9.37 4.94
N MET A 420 -7.74 -8.11 5.34
CA MET A 420 -8.81 -7.21 4.89
C MET A 420 -8.83 -7.03 3.36
N LEU A 421 -7.67 -6.88 2.74
CA LEU A 421 -7.55 -6.74 1.28
C LEU A 421 -8.17 -7.95 0.57
N ASP A 422 -7.77 -9.16 0.94
CA ASP A 422 -8.28 -10.41 0.37
C ASP A 422 -9.79 -10.57 0.61
N THR A 423 -10.24 -10.22 1.81
CA THR A 423 -11.64 -10.30 2.21
C THR A 423 -12.52 -9.40 1.35
N ILE A 424 -12.13 -8.13 1.21
CA ILE A 424 -12.86 -7.15 0.39
C ILE A 424 -12.88 -7.58 -1.08
N ASN A 425 -11.73 -7.93 -1.64
CA ASN A 425 -11.62 -8.24 -3.07
C ASN A 425 -12.42 -9.47 -3.45
N ARG A 426 -12.31 -10.56 -2.68
CA ARG A 426 -13.08 -11.79 -2.92
C ARG A 426 -14.58 -11.54 -2.84
N ALA A 427 -15.02 -10.81 -1.81
CA ALA A 427 -16.43 -10.49 -1.64
C ALA A 427 -16.97 -9.57 -2.75
N MET A 428 -16.17 -8.57 -3.18
CA MET A 428 -16.52 -7.68 -4.29
C MET A 428 -16.58 -8.42 -5.62
N GLN A 429 -15.61 -9.27 -5.94
CA GLN A 429 -15.64 -10.09 -7.16
C GLN A 429 -16.93 -10.93 -7.25
N ASN A 430 -17.31 -11.58 -6.15
CA ASN A 430 -18.57 -12.34 -6.09
C ASN A 430 -19.80 -11.44 -6.28
N THR A 431 -19.77 -10.24 -5.71
CA THR A 431 -20.87 -9.27 -5.83
C THR A 431 -20.98 -8.72 -7.26
N LEU A 432 -19.86 -8.37 -7.88
CA LEU A 432 -19.80 -7.91 -9.27
C LEU A 432 -20.28 -9.01 -10.25
N ALA A 433 -19.95 -10.28 -9.96
CA ALA A 433 -20.40 -11.44 -10.71
C ALA A 433 -21.90 -11.82 -10.46
N GLY A 434 -22.61 -11.07 -9.61
CA GLY A 434 -24.02 -11.36 -9.25
C GLY A 434 -24.23 -12.57 -8.35
N LYS A 435 -23.14 -13.12 -7.77
CA LYS A 435 -23.18 -14.28 -6.87
C LYS A 435 -23.41 -13.90 -5.40
N SER A 436 -23.33 -12.62 -5.08
CA SER A 436 -23.43 -12.08 -3.74
C SER A 436 -24.06 -10.69 -3.75
N THR A 437 -24.33 -10.13 -2.59
CA THR A 437 -24.94 -8.79 -2.44
C THR A 437 -23.93 -7.77 -1.90
N PRO A 438 -24.14 -6.47 -2.11
CA PRO A 438 -23.33 -5.42 -1.48
C PRO A 438 -23.25 -5.56 0.04
N LYS A 439 -24.35 -5.97 0.69
CA LYS A 439 -24.37 -6.23 2.15
C LYS A 439 -23.38 -7.32 2.57
N ALA A 440 -23.25 -8.38 1.78
CA ALA A 440 -22.31 -9.47 2.09
C ALA A 440 -20.84 -9.03 2.08
N VAL A 441 -20.48 -8.02 1.27
CA VAL A 441 -19.13 -7.43 1.28
C VAL A 441 -18.89 -6.72 2.60
N VAL A 442 -19.85 -5.91 3.04
CA VAL A 442 -19.78 -5.17 4.32
C VAL A 442 -19.70 -6.14 5.49
N ASP A 443 -20.57 -7.17 5.51
CA ASP A 443 -20.59 -8.19 6.57
C ASP A 443 -19.27 -8.96 6.63
N ALA A 444 -18.67 -9.29 5.49
CA ALA A 444 -17.38 -9.98 5.42
C ALA A 444 -16.25 -9.12 6.00
N ALA A 445 -16.19 -7.84 5.63
CA ALA A 445 -15.18 -6.91 6.14
C ALA A 445 -15.37 -6.62 7.65
N ASP A 446 -16.60 -6.46 8.13
CA ASP A 446 -16.89 -6.27 9.56
C ASP A 446 -16.52 -7.51 10.39
N LYS A 447 -16.80 -8.70 9.87
CA LYS A 447 -16.40 -9.97 10.49
C LYS A 447 -14.88 -10.10 10.58
N ASP A 448 -14.16 -9.76 9.52
CA ASP A 448 -12.68 -9.79 9.47
C ASP A 448 -12.10 -8.84 10.53
N ALA A 449 -12.51 -7.56 10.52
CA ALA A 449 -12.08 -6.57 11.50
C ALA A 449 -12.36 -7.02 12.94
N THR A 450 -13.59 -7.51 13.21
CA THR A 450 -13.99 -7.96 14.55
C THR A 450 -13.18 -9.16 15.02
N ALA A 451 -12.92 -10.14 14.13
CA ALA A 451 -12.12 -11.31 14.44
C ALA A 451 -10.68 -10.93 14.77
N PHE A 452 -10.10 -10.02 13.98
CA PHE A 452 -8.76 -9.55 14.19
C PHE A 452 -8.59 -8.80 15.52
N VAL A 453 -9.48 -7.85 15.84
CA VAL A 453 -9.46 -7.14 17.13
C VAL A 453 -9.52 -8.10 18.30
N LYS A 454 -10.38 -9.13 18.24
CA LYS A 454 -10.44 -10.19 19.27
C LYS A 454 -9.13 -10.97 19.39
N SER A 455 -8.38 -11.15 18.29
CA SER A 455 -7.10 -11.83 18.31
C SER A 455 -5.96 -11.02 18.95
N LEU A 456 -6.07 -9.68 18.91
CA LEU A 456 -5.10 -8.77 19.55
C LEU A 456 -5.25 -8.74 21.09
N ALA A 457 -6.45 -9.05 21.60
CA ALA A 457 -6.72 -9.09 23.03
C ALA A 457 -6.19 -10.36 23.73
N ARG A 458 -5.81 -11.37 22.97
CA ARG A 458 -5.19 -12.62 23.46
C ARG A 458 -3.68 -12.50 23.49
#